data_8b83166ba624800bef743960bc0e2606
#
_entry.id   8b83166ba624800bef743960bc0e2606
#
_cell.length_a   1.000
_cell.length_b   1.000
_cell.length_c   1.000
_cell.angle_alpha   90.00
_cell.angle_beta   90.00
_cell.angle_gamma   90.00
#
_symmetry.space_group_name_H-M   'P 1'
#
loop_
_entity.id
_entity.type
_entity.pdbx_description
1 polymer ?
#
loop_
_entity_poly.entity_id
_entity_poly.type
_entity_poly.pdbx_seq_one_letter_code
_entity_poly.pdbx_strand_id
1 'polypeptide(L)'
;MNESNCECPLEHTPENYRELQAMVQYADPLFIGRNGAWIGSQAVLLAIAVAQFAQVPTAMLITLAVCGVALSIFWLFTAKSLGDRITWLDNELCKYEESIQARYLSDRRSVVSRRSTFHIMIFALPATFSGAWILLTIIKCTL
;
A
#
# COMPACT_ATOMS: atom_id res chain seq x y z
N MET A 1 17.96 -30.11 1.81
CA MET A 1 17.47 -29.72 0.48
C MET A 1 17.89 -28.28 0.29
N ASN A 2 18.93 -28.07 -0.54
CA ASN A 2 19.44 -26.73 -0.85
C ASN A 2 18.43 -26.05 -1.78
N GLU A 3 17.74 -25.05 -1.28
CA GLU A 3 17.10 -24.05 -2.13
C GLU A 3 18.22 -23.26 -2.80
N SER A 4 18.58 -23.70 -3.99
CA SER A 4 19.43 -22.95 -4.88
C SER A 4 18.71 -21.65 -5.21
N ASN A 5 19.15 -20.55 -4.60
CA ASN A 5 18.83 -19.18 -5.03
C ASN A 5 19.12 -19.08 -6.52
N CYS A 6 18.08 -19.17 -7.34
CA CYS A 6 18.12 -18.72 -8.72
C CYS A 6 18.10 -17.17 -8.71
N GLU A 7 19.14 -16.55 -8.17
CA GLU A 7 19.50 -15.20 -8.54
C GLU A 7 20.10 -15.28 -9.96
N CYS A 8 19.27 -15.21 -10.99
CA CYS A 8 19.76 -14.80 -12.29
C CYS A 8 20.22 -13.34 -12.14
N PRO A 9 21.52 -13.06 -12.14
CA PRO A 9 21.97 -11.68 -12.19
C PRO A 9 21.45 -11.11 -13.50
N LEU A 10 20.54 -10.14 -13.42
CA LEU A 10 20.10 -9.37 -14.58
C LEU A 10 21.36 -8.77 -15.18
N GLU A 11 21.72 -9.20 -16.40
CA GLU A 11 22.83 -8.57 -17.13
C GLU A 11 22.55 -7.08 -17.23
N HIS A 12 23.53 -6.25 -16.84
CA HIS A 12 23.45 -4.80 -16.84
C HIS A 12 23.51 -4.24 -18.28
N THR A 13 22.47 -4.51 -19.08
CA THR A 13 22.34 -3.98 -20.45
C THR A 13 21.43 -2.73 -20.46
N PRO A 14 21.66 -1.76 -21.37
CA PRO A 14 20.82 -0.58 -21.47
C PRO A 14 19.34 -0.88 -21.75
N GLU A 15 19.05 -2.04 -22.32
CA GLU A 15 17.69 -2.51 -22.59
C GLU A 15 16.98 -2.89 -21.29
N ASN A 16 17.64 -3.65 -20.42
CA ASN A 16 17.13 -4.04 -19.10
C ASN A 16 16.87 -2.81 -18.22
N TYR A 17 17.70 -1.77 -18.33
CA TYR A 17 17.47 -0.50 -17.62
C TYR A 17 16.16 0.18 -18.05
N ARG A 18 15.90 0.24 -19.36
CA ARG A 18 14.65 0.82 -19.87
C ARG A 18 13.41 0.03 -19.44
N GLU A 19 13.52 -1.28 -19.42
CA GLU A 19 12.43 -2.15 -18.94
C GLU A 19 12.16 -1.94 -17.46
N LEU A 20 13.21 -1.91 -16.62
CA LEU A 20 13.08 -1.63 -15.19
C LEU A 20 12.46 -0.25 -14.94
N GLN A 21 12.92 0.77 -15.67
CA GLN A 21 12.37 2.12 -15.57
C GLN A 21 10.89 2.16 -15.98
N ALA A 22 10.50 1.46 -17.03
CA ALA A 22 9.10 1.35 -17.45
C ALA A 22 8.25 0.63 -16.40
N MET A 23 8.77 -0.43 -15.76
CA MET A 23 8.09 -1.15 -14.70
C MET A 23 7.85 -0.26 -13.48
N VAL A 24 8.83 0.53 -13.05
CA VAL A 24 8.69 1.50 -11.94
C VAL A 24 7.65 2.56 -12.28
N GLN A 25 7.72 3.15 -13.47
CA GLN A 25 6.75 4.14 -13.92
C GLN A 25 5.32 3.62 -13.99
N TYR A 26 5.13 2.34 -14.26
CA TYR A 26 3.81 1.70 -14.26
C TYR A 26 3.34 1.33 -12.84
N ALA A 27 4.24 0.86 -11.99
CA ALA A 27 3.90 0.36 -10.65
C ALA A 27 3.44 1.49 -9.70
N ASP A 28 4.03 2.68 -9.79
CA ASP A 28 3.70 3.82 -8.94
C ASP A 28 2.23 4.28 -9.07
N PRO A 29 1.72 4.61 -10.27
CA PRO A 29 0.32 5.02 -10.42
C PRO A 29 -0.66 3.90 -10.09
N LEU A 30 -0.28 2.65 -10.33
CA LEU A 30 -1.08 1.49 -9.95
C LEU A 30 -1.21 1.39 -8.42
N PHE A 31 -0.11 1.58 -7.68
CA PHE A 31 -0.11 1.60 -6.22
C PHE A 31 -1.00 2.72 -5.67
N ILE A 32 -0.84 3.94 -6.17
CA ILE A 32 -1.61 5.11 -5.75
C ILE A 32 -3.10 4.91 -6.08
N GLY A 33 -3.42 4.44 -7.28
CA GLY A 33 -4.79 4.20 -7.72
C GLY A 33 -5.51 3.15 -6.88
N ARG A 34 -4.84 2.03 -6.58
CA ARG A 34 -5.40 0.97 -5.72
C ARG A 34 -5.63 1.46 -4.29
N ASN A 35 -4.66 2.17 -3.70
CA ASN A 35 -4.84 2.72 -2.36
C ASN A 35 -5.96 3.77 -2.34
N GLY A 36 -6.07 4.62 -3.36
CA GLY A 36 -7.17 5.58 -3.50
C GLY A 36 -8.54 4.90 -3.54
N ALA A 37 -8.67 3.79 -4.28
CA ALA A 37 -9.91 3.01 -4.32
C ALA A 37 -10.26 2.41 -2.95
N TRP A 38 -9.29 1.88 -2.20
CA TRP A 38 -9.51 1.36 -0.85
C TRP A 38 -9.93 2.45 0.13
N ILE A 39 -9.26 3.60 0.12
CA ILE A 39 -9.61 4.76 0.95
C ILE A 39 -11.04 5.21 0.64
N GLY A 40 -11.37 5.37 -0.64
CA GLY A 40 -12.71 5.77 -1.07
C GLY A 40 -13.79 4.79 -0.61
N SER A 41 -13.56 3.50 -0.77
CA SER A 41 -14.50 2.46 -0.34
C SER A 41 -14.73 2.49 1.17
N GLN A 42 -13.69 2.57 1.97
CA GLN A 42 -13.79 2.63 3.43
C GLN A 42 -14.45 3.94 3.91
N ALA A 43 -14.13 5.06 3.29
CA ALA A 43 -14.72 6.35 3.62
C ALA A 43 -16.23 6.37 3.35
N VAL A 44 -16.69 5.83 2.22
CA VAL A 44 -18.11 5.72 1.89
C VAL A 44 -18.82 4.81 2.87
N LEU A 45 -18.29 3.64 3.19
CA LEU A 45 -18.90 2.71 4.15
C LEU A 45 -19.01 3.34 5.55
N LEU A 46 -17.97 4.01 6.03
CA LEU A 46 -18.00 4.72 7.31
C LEU A 46 -19.00 5.87 7.30
N ALA A 47 -19.06 6.66 6.23
CA ALA A 47 -20.01 7.77 6.10
C ALA A 47 -21.45 7.27 6.18
N ILE A 48 -21.79 6.17 5.51
CA ILE A 48 -23.12 5.54 5.58
C ILE A 48 -23.40 5.05 7.01
N ALA A 49 -22.44 4.37 7.65
CA ALA A 49 -22.60 3.88 9.00
C ALA A 49 -22.83 5.00 10.02
N VAL A 50 -22.13 6.13 9.87
CA VAL A 50 -22.29 7.31 10.72
C VAL A 50 -23.64 8.01 10.46
N ALA A 51 -24.00 8.21 9.19
CA ALA A 51 -25.25 8.88 8.82
C ALA A 51 -26.48 8.14 9.32
N GLN A 52 -26.42 6.82 9.37
CA GLN A 52 -27.54 5.97 9.83
C GLN A 52 -27.35 5.41 11.24
N PHE A 53 -26.40 5.93 11.99
CA PHE A 53 -25.98 5.37 13.28
C PHE A 53 -27.13 5.11 14.27
N ALA A 54 -28.09 6.04 14.35
CA ALA A 54 -29.25 5.91 15.26
C ALA A 54 -30.23 4.82 14.81
N GLN A 55 -30.37 4.58 13.52
CA GLN A 55 -31.39 3.71 12.92
C GLN A 55 -30.90 2.27 12.71
N VAL A 56 -29.59 2.07 12.56
CA VAL A 56 -29.03 0.74 12.29
C VAL A 56 -29.07 -0.12 13.55
N PRO A 57 -29.59 -1.36 13.47
CA PRO A 57 -29.52 -2.31 14.57
C PRO A 57 -28.05 -2.60 14.95
N THR A 58 -27.80 -2.78 16.27
CA THR A 58 -26.43 -3.02 16.76
C THR A 58 -25.78 -4.24 16.11
N ALA A 59 -26.52 -5.33 15.88
CA ALA A 59 -26.02 -6.52 15.19
C ALA A 59 -25.54 -6.22 13.76
N MET A 60 -26.27 -5.38 13.02
CA MET A 60 -25.88 -4.98 11.66
C MET A 60 -24.62 -4.11 11.66
N LEU A 61 -24.50 -3.20 12.64
CA LEU A 61 -23.29 -2.37 12.76
C LEU A 61 -22.06 -3.22 13.10
N ILE A 62 -22.22 -4.20 14.01
CA ILE A 62 -21.12 -5.15 14.33
C ILE A 62 -20.70 -5.91 13.07
N THR A 63 -21.65 -6.41 12.28
CA THR A 63 -21.34 -7.11 11.03
C THR A 63 -20.57 -6.21 10.04
N LEU A 64 -21.00 -4.97 9.87
CA LEU A 64 -20.31 -3.99 9.03
C LEU A 64 -18.91 -3.69 9.54
N ALA A 65 -18.74 -3.55 10.87
CA ALA A 65 -17.45 -3.31 11.48
C ALA A 65 -16.48 -4.49 11.27
N VAL A 66 -16.95 -5.72 11.44
CA VAL A 66 -16.15 -6.93 11.17
C VAL A 66 -15.72 -6.97 9.71
N CYS A 67 -16.62 -6.69 8.78
CA CYS A 67 -16.28 -6.59 7.35
C CYS A 67 -15.29 -5.45 7.06
N GLY A 68 -15.48 -4.28 7.67
CA GLY A 68 -14.58 -3.13 7.51
C GLY A 68 -13.17 -3.41 8.02
N VAL A 69 -13.05 -4.06 9.18
CA VAL A 69 -11.75 -4.50 9.72
C VAL A 69 -11.12 -5.57 8.85
N ALA A 70 -11.88 -6.57 8.41
CA ALA A 70 -11.37 -7.62 7.51
C ALA A 70 -10.85 -7.03 6.19
N LEU A 71 -11.57 -6.09 5.60
CA LEU A 71 -11.14 -5.36 4.40
C LEU A 71 -9.87 -4.55 4.67
N SER A 72 -9.73 -3.91 5.82
CA SER A 72 -8.52 -3.17 6.20
C SER A 72 -7.31 -4.09 6.34
N ILE A 73 -7.49 -5.28 6.90
CA ILE A 73 -6.44 -6.29 6.99
C ILE A 73 -6.04 -6.78 5.60
N PHE A 74 -7.01 -7.09 4.74
CA PHE A 74 -6.75 -7.50 3.36
C PHE A 74 -6.02 -6.40 2.57
N TRP A 75 -6.43 -5.14 2.76
CA TRP A 75 -5.71 -4.00 2.20
C TRP A 75 -4.26 -3.95 2.66
N LEU A 76 -3.99 -4.13 3.97
CA LEU A 76 -2.63 -4.15 4.52
C LEU A 76 -1.74 -5.17 3.80
N PHE A 77 -2.24 -6.40 3.62
CA PHE A 77 -1.48 -7.45 2.93
C PHE A 77 -1.20 -7.12 1.47
N THR A 78 -2.20 -6.64 0.74
CA THR A 78 -2.06 -6.30 -0.67
C THR A 78 -1.17 -5.08 -0.89
N ALA A 79 -1.28 -4.06 -0.04
CA ALA A 79 -0.46 -2.86 -0.10
C ALA A 79 1.01 -3.16 0.26
N LYS A 80 1.24 -4.00 1.27
CA LYS A 80 2.58 -4.44 1.64
C LYS A 80 3.24 -5.21 0.50
N SER A 81 2.57 -6.22 -0.05
CA SER A 81 3.10 -7.03 -1.16
C SER A 81 3.50 -6.18 -2.37
N LEU A 82 2.66 -5.19 -2.72
CA LEU A 82 2.96 -4.29 -3.83
C LEU A 82 4.08 -3.29 -3.48
N GLY A 83 4.09 -2.77 -2.25
CA GLY A 83 5.14 -1.89 -1.76
C GLY A 83 6.52 -2.57 -1.71
N ASP A 84 6.58 -3.83 -1.27
CA ASP A 84 7.81 -4.61 -1.26
C ASP A 84 8.34 -4.81 -2.69
N ARG A 85 7.45 -5.05 -3.66
CA ARG A 85 7.81 -5.20 -5.07
C ARG A 85 8.34 -3.90 -5.67
N ILE A 86 7.73 -2.76 -5.37
CA ILE A 86 8.21 -1.45 -5.81
C ILE A 86 9.58 -1.14 -5.20
N THR A 87 9.77 -1.42 -3.91
CA THR A 87 11.05 -1.22 -3.22
C THR A 87 12.15 -2.09 -3.83
N TRP A 88 11.83 -3.32 -4.20
CA TRP A 88 12.78 -4.19 -4.89
C TRP A 88 13.17 -3.62 -6.25
N LEU A 89 12.20 -3.18 -7.06
CA LEU A 89 12.44 -2.54 -8.37
C LEU A 89 13.32 -1.29 -8.24
N ASP A 90 13.03 -0.42 -7.25
CA ASP A 90 13.83 0.78 -6.99
C ASP A 90 15.28 0.43 -6.58
N ASN A 91 15.47 -0.60 -5.77
CA ASN A 91 16.80 -1.05 -5.36
C ASN A 91 17.59 -1.61 -6.55
N GLU A 92 16.96 -2.38 -7.44
CA GLU A 92 17.62 -2.90 -8.64
C GLU A 92 17.97 -1.76 -9.60
N LEU A 93 17.08 -0.79 -9.78
CA LEU A 93 17.35 0.39 -10.58
C LEU A 93 18.54 1.19 -10.04
N CYS A 94 18.63 1.38 -8.72
CA CYS A 94 19.77 2.07 -8.10
C CYS A 94 21.10 1.32 -8.32
N LYS A 95 21.12 0.00 -8.18
CA LYS A 95 22.33 -0.81 -8.46
C LYS A 95 22.79 -0.63 -9.92
N TYR A 96 21.83 -0.56 -10.82
CA TYR A 96 22.09 -0.36 -12.23
C TYR A 96 22.69 1.02 -12.51
N GLU A 97 22.13 2.07 -11.93
CA GLU A 97 22.63 3.44 -12.04
C GLU A 97 24.04 3.59 -11.46
N GLU A 98 24.34 2.91 -10.35
CA GLU A 98 25.68 2.86 -9.76
C GLU A 98 26.69 2.18 -10.68
N SER A 99 26.30 1.11 -11.40
CA SER A 99 27.18 0.35 -12.29
C SER A 99 27.54 1.13 -13.58
N ILE A 100 26.65 1.98 -14.07
CA ILE A 100 26.86 2.75 -15.32
C ILE A 100 27.59 4.07 -15.07
N GLN A 101 27.92 4.43 -13.81
CA GLN A 101 28.47 5.75 -13.45
C GLN A 101 27.60 6.93 -13.96
N ALA A 102 26.33 6.69 -14.17
CA ALA A 102 25.40 7.72 -14.62
C ALA A 102 25.23 8.76 -13.52
N ARG A 103 25.98 9.85 -13.59
CA ARG A 103 25.93 11.02 -12.69
C ARG A 103 24.59 11.76 -12.65
N TYR A 104 23.50 11.10 -12.93
CA TYR A 104 22.13 11.66 -12.84
C TYR A 104 21.48 11.44 -11.47
N LEU A 105 22.27 11.21 -10.43
CA LEU A 105 21.82 11.02 -9.04
C LEU A 105 21.47 12.31 -8.32
N SER A 106 20.98 13.34 -9.01
CA SER A 106 20.55 14.56 -8.30
C SER A 106 19.24 14.38 -7.54
N ASP A 107 18.52 13.28 -7.69
CA ASP A 107 17.20 13.13 -7.11
C ASP A 107 17.05 12.00 -6.07
N ARG A 108 18.15 11.66 -5.37
CA ARG A 108 18.09 10.76 -4.18
C ARG A 108 17.09 11.25 -3.11
N ARG A 109 16.78 12.54 -3.06
CA ARG A 109 15.79 13.08 -2.12
C ARG A 109 14.37 12.60 -2.42
N SER A 110 14.03 12.36 -3.67
CA SER A 110 12.70 11.87 -4.06
C SER A 110 12.45 10.43 -3.60
N VAL A 111 13.45 9.57 -3.65
CA VAL A 111 13.36 8.16 -3.23
C VAL A 111 13.14 8.04 -1.72
N VAL A 112 13.86 8.82 -0.92
CA VAL A 112 13.69 8.82 0.56
C VAL A 112 12.31 9.34 0.97
N SER A 113 11.83 10.39 0.31
CA SER A 113 10.48 10.95 0.54
C SER A 113 9.39 9.94 0.15
N ARG A 114 9.54 9.23 -0.96
CA ARG A 114 8.64 8.15 -1.39
C ARG A 114 8.52 7.06 -0.34
N ARG A 115 9.64 6.57 0.17
CA ARG A 115 9.66 5.48 1.16
C ARG A 115 8.84 5.82 2.41
N SER A 116 8.93 7.05 2.89
CA SER A 116 8.13 7.54 4.03
C SER A 116 6.63 7.54 3.71
N THR A 117 6.25 8.03 2.52
CA THR A 117 4.85 8.07 2.08
C THR A 117 4.27 6.66 1.92
N PHE A 118 5.04 5.71 1.39
CA PHE A 118 4.61 4.31 1.28
C PHE A 118 4.31 3.69 2.63
N HIS A 119 5.17 3.90 3.64
CA HIS A 119 4.92 3.38 4.99
C HIS A 119 3.63 3.93 5.61
N ILE A 120 3.36 5.23 5.43
CA ILE A 120 2.11 5.84 5.90
C ILE A 120 0.90 5.20 5.20
N MET A 121 0.93 5.07 3.88
CA MET A 121 -0.17 4.47 3.12
C MET A 121 -0.39 3.00 3.46
N ILE A 122 0.69 2.25 3.69
CA ILE A 122 0.61 0.81 3.97
C ILE A 122 0.09 0.54 5.38
N PHE A 123 0.53 1.29 6.39
CA PHE A 123 0.27 0.96 7.79
C PHE A 123 -0.70 1.92 8.48
N ALA A 124 -0.50 3.23 8.34
CA ALA A 124 -1.29 4.20 9.08
C ALA A 124 -2.75 4.25 8.61
N LEU A 125 -3.00 4.23 7.31
CA LEU A 125 -4.36 4.33 6.77
C LEU A 125 -5.23 3.12 7.13
N PRO A 126 -4.82 1.85 6.92
CA PRO A 126 -5.61 0.70 7.36
C PRO A 126 -5.84 0.66 8.87
N ALA A 127 -4.84 1.05 9.68
CA ALA A 127 -4.97 1.12 11.12
C ALA A 127 -6.00 2.17 11.56
N THR A 128 -6.01 3.34 10.93
CA THR A 128 -6.98 4.41 11.20
C THR A 128 -8.42 3.97 10.90
N PHE A 129 -8.63 3.34 9.75
CA PHE A 129 -9.95 2.83 9.39
C PHE A 129 -10.41 1.70 10.32
N SER A 130 -9.52 0.77 10.68
CA SER A 130 -9.83 -0.28 11.65
C SER A 130 -10.19 0.32 13.02
N GLY A 131 -9.44 1.31 13.48
CA GLY A 131 -9.72 2.04 14.72
C GLY A 131 -11.06 2.76 14.69
N ALA A 132 -11.42 3.39 13.57
CA ALA A 132 -12.71 4.05 13.39
C ALA A 132 -13.89 3.07 13.48
N TRP A 133 -13.78 1.89 12.87
CA TRP A 133 -14.80 0.85 12.95
C TRP A 133 -14.97 0.33 14.38
N ILE A 134 -13.88 0.07 15.09
CA ILE A 134 -13.89 -0.38 16.48
C ILE A 134 -14.54 0.69 17.37
N LEU A 135 -14.15 1.95 17.22
CA LEU A 135 -14.68 3.06 17.98
C LEU A 135 -16.19 3.23 17.78
N LEU A 136 -16.67 3.20 16.54
CA LEU A 136 -18.09 3.26 16.20
C LEU A 136 -18.89 2.14 16.88
N THR A 137 -18.34 0.93 16.89
CA THR A 137 -18.98 -0.22 17.53
C THR A 137 -19.05 -0.06 19.05
N ILE A 138 -17.97 0.40 19.68
CA ILE A 138 -17.95 0.65 21.13
C ILE A 138 -18.99 1.69 21.51
N ILE A 139 -19.03 2.83 20.80
CA ILE A 139 -20.00 3.88 21.06
C ILE A 139 -21.45 3.35 20.95
N LYS A 140 -21.73 2.53 19.93
CA LYS A 140 -23.07 1.96 19.74
C LYS A 140 -23.46 0.96 20.83
N CYS A 141 -22.50 0.21 21.38
CA CYS A 141 -22.77 -0.75 22.46
C CYS A 141 -22.91 -0.08 23.84
N THR A 142 -22.42 1.16 24.00
CA THR A 142 -22.48 1.91 25.25
C THR A 142 -23.69 2.85 25.35
N LEU A 143 -24.32 3.18 24.24
CA LEU A 143 -25.54 3.99 24.15
C LEU A 143 -26.78 3.10 24.16
#